data_3e287a3743c164b4df2624806d8eba65
#
_entry.id   3e287a3743c164b4df2624806d8eba65
#
_cell.length_a   1.000
_cell.length_b   1.000
_cell.length_c   1.000
_cell.angle_alpha   90.00
_cell.angle_beta   90.00
_cell.angle_gamma   90.00
#
_symmetry.space_group_name_H-M   'P 1'
#
loop_
_entity.id
_entity.type
_entity.pdbx_description
1 polymer ?
#
loop_
_entity_poly.entity_id
_entity_poly.type
_entity_poly.pdbx_seq_one_letter_code
_entity_poly.pdbx_strand_id
1 'polypeptide(L)'
;MAKVTQERIQSFAFVISVWMCAVFAVGFVVPSFVVQGQPRHIELDDRVNPNDAPAVSLMRLQGVGLSRAEAIVAYRENFGEKERKGPAFRDANDLRQVRGIGPKTVEGLGEWLRFD
;
A
#
# COMPACT_ATOMS: atom_id res chain seq x y z
N MET A 1 19.21 -30.81 53.04
CA MET A 1 19.44 -30.99 51.58
C MET A 1 18.24 -30.63 50.73
N ALA A 2 17.01 -30.87 51.09
CA ALA A 2 15.81 -30.49 50.31
C ALA A 2 15.61 -28.96 50.10
N LYS A 3 15.96 -28.13 51.08
CA LYS A 3 15.85 -26.66 50.97
C LYS A 3 16.79 -26.04 49.92
N VAL A 4 18.04 -26.47 49.83
CA VAL A 4 19.04 -25.99 48.89
C VAL A 4 18.66 -26.35 47.46
N THR A 5 18.07 -27.50 47.21
CA THR A 5 17.62 -27.93 45.90
C THR A 5 16.40 -27.14 45.46
N GLN A 6 15.52 -26.79 46.37
CA GLN A 6 14.31 -26.02 46.07
C GLN A 6 14.61 -24.54 45.73
N GLU A 7 15.55 -23.91 46.43
CA GLU A 7 16.02 -22.57 46.11
C GLU A 7 16.71 -22.49 44.74
N ARG A 8 17.51 -23.51 44.38
CA ARG A 8 18.13 -23.58 43.07
C ARG A 8 17.10 -23.74 41.93
N ILE A 9 16.10 -24.58 42.12
CA ILE A 9 15.01 -24.77 41.14
C ILE A 9 14.21 -23.53 40.95
N GLN A 10 13.91 -22.78 42.04
CA GLN A 10 13.21 -21.51 41.95
C GLN A 10 14.02 -20.45 41.22
N SER A 11 15.32 -20.36 41.46
CA SER A 11 16.19 -19.43 40.76
C SER A 11 16.31 -19.76 39.25
N PHE A 12 16.39 -21.00 38.88
CA PHE A 12 16.39 -21.40 37.48
C PHE A 12 15.06 -21.14 36.78
N ALA A 13 13.94 -21.40 37.46
CA ALA A 13 12.62 -21.11 36.92
C ALA A 13 12.41 -19.59 36.71
N PHE A 14 12.91 -18.78 37.61
CA PHE A 14 12.86 -17.33 37.51
C PHE A 14 13.69 -16.80 36.35
N VAL A 15 14.92 -17.29 36.20
CA VAL A 15 15.80 -16.90 35.07
C VAL A 15 15.21 -17.32 33.72
N ILE A 16 14.65 -18.51 33.61
CA ILE A 16 14.00 -18.98 32.38
C ILE A 16 12.76 -18.11 32.06
N SER A 17 11.96 -17.76 33.06
CA SER A 17 10.79 -16.90 32.89
C SER A 17 11.16 -15.51 32.40
N VAL A 18 12.20 -14.90 32.94
CA VAL A 18 12.71 -13.58 32.50
C VAL A 18 13.24 -13.66 31.07
N TRP A 19 13.96 -14.72 30.72
CA TRP A 19 14.46 -14.94 29.36
C TRP A 19 13.33 -15.11 28.35
N MET A 20 12.31 -15.89 28.70
CA MET A 20 11.13 -16.04 27.82
C MET A 20 10.41 -14.71 27.61
N CYS A 21 10.20 -13.93 28.66
CA CYS A 21 9.59 -12.60 28.53
C CYS A 21 10.43 -11.65 27.64
N ALA A 22 11.75 -11.68 27.78
CA ALA A 22 12.66 -10.87 26.96
C ALA A 22 12.59 -11.26 25.47
N VAL A 23 12.57 -12.54 25.16
CA VAL A 23 12.44 -13.05 23.78
C VAL A 23 11.08 -12.67 23.18
N PHE A 24 10.01 -12.78 23.95
CA PHE A 24 8.68 -12.35 23.51
C PHE A 24 8.59 -10.83 23.28
N ALA A 25 9.19 -10.04 24.16
CA ALA A 25 9.22 -8.58 24.03
C ALA A 25 9.99 -8.16 22.76
N VAL A 26 11.14 -8.76 22.48
CA VAL A 26 11.92 -8.48 21.27
C VAL A 26 11.18 -8.96 20.00
N GLY A 27 10.56 -10.13 20.04
CA GLY A 27 9.80 -10.67 18.91
C GLY A 27 8.54 -9.86 18.57
N PHE A 28 7.95 -9.18 19.56
CA PHE A 28 6.75 -8.37 19.35
C PHE A 28 7.04 -6.91 18.96
N VAL A 29 8.16 -6.36 19.45
CA VAL A 29 8.53 -4.97 19.19
C VAL A 29 9.15 -4.80 17.80
N VAL A 30 9.93 -5.76 17.32
CA VAL A 30 10.61 -5.67 16.00
C VAL A 30 9.63 -5.54 14.82
N PRO A 31 8.56 -6.32 14.69
CA PRO A 31 7.62 -6.13 13.57
C PRO A 31 6.85 -4.80 13.64
N SER A 32 6.63 -4.24 14.82
CA SER A 32 5.95 -2.96 14.96
C SER A 32 6.80 -1.77 14.49
N PHE A 33 8.11 -1.88 14.56
CA PHE A 33 9.01 -0.84 14.04
C PHE A 33 9.28 -0.94 12.53
N VAL A 34 9.18 -2.14 11.95
CA VAL A 34 9.42 -2.35 10.51
C VAL A 34 8.23 -1.91 9.66
N VAL A 35 7.02 -1.84 10.23
CA VAL A 35 5.80 -1.37 9.55
C VAL A 35 5.68 0.16 9.54
N GLN A 36 6.45 0.87 10.36
CA GLN A 36 6.52 2.33 10.28
C GLN A 36 7.39 2.73 9.09
N GLY A 37 6.71 2.82 7.96
CA GLY A 37 6.98 3.63 6.81
C GLY A 37 8.39 4.17 6.68
N GLN A 38 9.13 3.63 5.74
CA GLN A 38 10.11 4.48 5.08
C GLN A 38 9.41 5.80 4.77
N PRO A 39 10.00 6.96 5.11
CA PRO A 39 9.50 8.21 4.59
C PRO A 39 9.58 8.07 3.06
N ARG A 40 8.45 7.72 2.44
CA ARG A 40 8.30 8.02 1.03
C ARG A 40 8.56 9.50 0.96
N HIS A 41 9.64 9.86 0.34
CA HIS A 41 9.85 11.20 -0.15
C HIS A 41 8.56 11.52 -0.93
N ILE A 42 7.64 12.21 -0.28
CA ILE A 42 6.47 12.75 -0.95
C ILE A 42 7.05 13.87 -1.79
N GLU A 43 7.54 13.53 -2.96
CA GLU A 43 7.54 14.50 -4.03
C GLU A 43 6.08 14.91 -4.16
N LEU A 44 5.81 16.14 -3.82
CA LEU A 44 4.53 16.80 -4.05
C LEU A 44 4.39 17.00 -5.58
N ASP A 45 4.37 15.89 -6.29
CA ASP A 45 3.91 15.86 -7.66
C ASP A 45 2.38 15.79 -7.57
N ASP A 46 1.72 16.90 -7.82
CA ASP A 46 0.26 16.98 -7.85
C ASP A 46 -0.37 16.11 -8.96
N ARG A 47 0.47 15.48 -9.76
CA ARG A 47 0.06 14.57 -10.82
C ARG A 47 -0.35 13.22 -10.27
N VAL A 48 -1.39 12.68 -10.85
CA VAL A 48 -1.96 11.39 -10.44
C VAL A 48 -1.60 10.32 -11.47
N ASN A 49 -1.09 9.17 -10.99
CA ASN A 49 -0.85 8.02 -11.86
C ASN A 49 -2.12 7.13 -11.90
N PRO A 50 -2.79 7.00 -13.05
CA PRO A 50 -4.02 6.21 -13.13
C PRO A 50 -3.79 4.70 -12.99
N ASN A 51 -2.55 4.24 -13.10
CA ASN A 51 -2.22 2.82 -12.97
C ASN A 51 -2.24 2.33 -11.52
N ASP A 52 -1.96 3.19 -10.54
CA ASP A 52 -1.85 2.80 -9.13
C ASP A 52 -2.69 3.64 -8.16
N ALA A 53 -3.12 4.84 -8.57
CA ALA A 53 -3.85 5.75 -7.70
C ALA A 53 -5.18 5.16 -7.21
N PRO A 54 -5.55 5.36 -5.94
CA PRO A 54 -6.86 4.97 -5.44
C PRO A 54 -7.97 5.83 -6.07
N ALA A 55 -9.19 5.31 -6.11
CA ALA A 55 -10.35 6.02 -6.68
C ALA A 55 -10.54 7.43 -6.10
N VAL A 56 -10.28 7.62 -4.82
CA VAL A 56 -10.38 8.92 -4.13
C VAL A 56 -9.40 9.95 -4.72
N SER A 57 -8.19 9.55 -5.06
CA SER A 57 -7.20 10.42 -5.71
C SER A 57 -7.60 10.75 -7.14
N LEU A 58 -8.15 9.78 -7.87
CA LEU A 58 -8.65 9.98 -9.24
C LEU A 58 -9.84 10.95 -9.29
N MET A 59 -10.68 10.97 -8.25
CA MET A 59 -11.79 11.93 -8.15
C MET A 59 -11.36 13.39 -8.06
N ARG A 60 -10.11 13.66 -7.69
CA ARG A 60 -9.54 15.02 -7.66
C ARG A 60 -9.29 15.59 -9.06
N LEU A 61 -9.24 14.71 -10.05
CA LEU A 61 -9.04 15.11 -11.44
C LEU A 61 -10.30 15.77 -11.99
N GLN A 62 -10.11 16.87 -12.71
CA GLN A 62 -11.22 17.61 -13.29
C GLN A 62 -12.02 16.75 -14.26
N GLY A 63 -13.33 16.68 -14.07
CA GLY A 63 -14.23 15.87 -14.90
C GLY A 63 -14.22 14.37 -14.57
N VAL A 64 -13.52 13.94 -13.52
CA VAL A 64 -13.52 12.55 -13.03
C VAL A 64 -14.29 12.50 -11.71
N GLY A 65 -15.55 12.10 -11.76
CA GLY A 65 -16.34 11.82 -10.56
C GLY A 65 -16.15 10.38 -10.08
N LEU A 66 -16.84 10.02 -8.99
CA LEU A 66 -16.74 8.70 -8.38
C LEU A 66 -16.94 7.56 -9.38
N SER A 67 -17.98 7.62 -10.19
CA SER A 67 -18.29 6.56 -11.17
C SER A 67 -17.19 6.35 -12.21
N ARG A 68 -16.56 7.44 -12.67
CA ARG A 68 -15.43 7.36 -13.62
C ARG A 68 -14.15 6.88 -12.93
N ALA A 69 -13.91 7.32 -11.70
CA ALA A 69 -12.78 6.85 -10.90
C ALA A 69 -12.86 5.33 -10.65
N GLU A 70 -14.03 4.84 -10.27
CA GLU A 70 -14.28 3.40 -10.10
C GLU A 70 -14.11 2.63 -11.42
N ALA A 71 -14.58 3.20 -12.54
CA ALA A 71 -14.39 2.60 -13.85
C ALA A 71 -12.92 2.50 -14.27
N ILE A 72 -12.08 3.48 -13.92
CA ILE A 72 -10.63 3.43 -14.15
C ILE A 72 -10.01 2.30 -13.34
N VAL A 73 -10.35 2.20 -12.05
CA VAL A 73 -9.84 1.14 -11.17
C VAL A 73 -10.26 -0.24 -11.68
N ALA A 74 -11.54 -0.43 -12.00
CA ALA A 74 -12.06 -1.68 -12.55
C ALA A 74 -11.37 -2.07 -13.87
N TYR A 75 -11.13 -1.10 -14.74
CA TYR A 75 -10.44 -1.34 -16.02
C TYR A 75 -9.01 -1.86 -15.81
N ARG A 76 -8.22 -1.23 -14.93
CA ARG A 76 -6.85 -1.65 -14.68
C ARG A 76 -6.75 -3.02 -13.99
N GLU A 77 -7.68 -3.32 -13.08
CA GLU A 77 -7.77 -4.62 -12.43
C GLU A 77 -8.05 -5.74 -13.44
N ASN A 78 -9.07 -5.55 -14.28
CA ASN A 78 -9.38 -6.49 -15.36
C ASN A 78 -8.24 -6.60 -16.40
N PHE A 79 -7.46 -5.54 -16.59
CA PHE A 79 -6.32 -5.57 -17.49
C PHE A 79 -5.19 -6.45 -16.94
N GLY A 80 -4.95 -6.38 -15.62
CA GLY A 80 -3.96 -7.22 -14.94
C GLY A 80 -4.34 -8.71 -14.94
N GLU A 81 -5.62 -9.03 -14.77
CA GLU A 81 -6.12 -10.41 -14.79
C GLU A 81 -5.97 -11.12 -16.15
N LYS A 82 -5.96 -10.36 -17.24
CA LYS A 82 -5.80 -10.90 -18.60
C LYS A 82 -4.36 -11.21 -19.00
N GLU A 83 -3.46 -11.36 -18.03
CA GLU A 83 -2.03 -11.67 -18.23
C GLU A 83 -1.29 -10.73 -19.18
N ARG A 84 -1.79 -9.53 -19.36
CA ARG A 84 -1.13 -8.53 -20.18
C ARG A 84 0.05 -7.93 -19.41
N LYS A 85 1.23 -8.15 -19.91
CA LYS A 85 2.45 -7.56 -19.32
C LYS A 85 2.49 -6.08 -19.62
N GLY A 86 2.56 -5.26 -18.57
CA GLY A 86 2.72 -3.83 -18.66
C GLY A 86 1.62 -3.03 -17.97
N PRO A 87 1.74 -1.70 -17.93
CA PRO A 87 0.75 -0.83 -17.34
C PRO A 87 -0.56 -0.85 -18.14
N ALA A 88 -1.69 -0.67 -17.47
CA ALA A 88 -2.99 -0.59 -18.11
C ALA A 88 -3.12 0.66 -18.98
N PHE A 89 -2.50 1.75 -18.56
CA PHE A 89 -2.49 3.03 -19.25
C PHE A 89 -1.04 3.48 -19.46
N ARG A 90 -0.69 3.75 -20.71
CA ARG A 90 0.64 4.22 -21.13
C ARG A 90 0.66 5.74 -21.37
N ASP A 91 -0.47 6.27 -21.78
CA ASP A 91 -0.68 7.68 -22.00
C ASP A 91 -2.13 8.10 -21.66
N ALA A 92 -2.39 9.39 -21.74
CA ALA A 92 -3.72 9.92 -21.44
C ALA A 92 -4.81 9.41 -22.41
N ASN A 93 -4.44 9.09 -23.66
CA ASN A 93 -5.38 8.57 -24.66
C ASN A 93 -5.91 7.18 -24.31
N ASP A 94 -5.11 6.37 -23.61
CA ASP A 94 -5.53 5.04 -23.17
C ASP A 94 -6.74 5.09 -22.21
N LEU A 95 -6.90 6.18 -21.48
CA LEU A 95 -8.08 6.40 -20.62
C LEU A 95 -9.40 6.45 -21.40
N ARG A 96 -9.37 6.72 -22.70
CA ARG A 96 -10.57 6.66 -23.55
C ARG A 96 -11.17 5.27 -23.67
N GLN A 97 -10.41 4.24 -23.35
CA GLN A 97 -10.90 2.86 -23.29
C GLN A 97 -11.79 2.60 -22.09
N VAL A 98 -11.72 3.48 -21.10
CA VAL A 98 -12.57 3.40 -19.89
C VAL A 98 -13.94 3.97 -20.20
N ARG A 99 -14.97 3.23 -19.82
CA ARG A 99 -16.37 3.67 -20.00
C ARG A 99 -16.63 5.01 -19.31
N GLY A 100 -17.16 5.96 -20.05
CA GLY A 100 -17.53 7.28 -19.55
C GLY A 100 -16.42 8.33 -19.64
N ILE A 101 -15.23 7.98 -20.16
CA ILE A 101 -14.14 8.91 -20.42
C ILE A 101 -14.03 9.18 -21.92
N GLY A 102 -14.40 10.40 -22.32
CA GLY A 102 -14.34 10.84 -23.69
C GLY A 102 -13.10 11.68 -24.00
N PRO A 103 -12.89 12.06 -25.29
CA PRO A 103 -11.72 12.84 -25.72
C PRO A 103 -11.62 14.19 -25.00
N LYS A 104 -12.71 14.87 -24.78
CA LYS A 104 -12.72 16.16 -24.05
C LYS A 104 -12.24 16.04 -22.60
N THR A 105 -12.60 14.94 -21.94
CA THR A 105 -12.14 14.66 -20.58
C THR A 105 -10.63 14.42 -20.57
N VAL A 106 -10.13 13.65 -21.53
CA VAL A 106 -8.69 13.32 -21.64
C VAL A 106 -7.85 14.58 -21.95
N GLU A 107 -8.31 15.46 -22.80
CA GLU A 107 -7.63 16.73 -23.12
C GLU A 107 -7.43 17.60 -21.85
N GLY A 108 -8.44 17.66 -20.98
CA GLY A 108 -8.35 18.39 -19.70
C GLY A 108 -7.48 17.71 -18.63
N LEU A 109 -7.19 16.42 -18.78
CA LEU A 109 -6.46 15.66 -17.77
C LEU A 109 -4.96 15.54 -18.03
N GLY A 110 -4.50 15.78 -19.26
CA GLY A 110 -3.11 15.49 -19.68
C GLY A 110 -2.03 16.11 -18.78
N GLU A 111 -2.28 17.33 -18.27
CA GLU A 111 -1.34 18.04 -17.39
C GLU A 111 -1.32 17.48 -15.95
N TRP A 112 -2.38 16.80 -15.53
CA TRP A 112 -2.58 16.29 -14.17
C TRP A 112 -2.26 14.80 -14.03
N LEU A 113 -1.87 14.18 -15.13
CA LEU A 113 -1.55 12.76 -15.17
C LEU A 113 -0.05 12.54 -15.30
N ARG A 114 0.43 11.48 -14.67
CA ARG A 114 1.75 10.90 -14.91
C ARG A 114 1.60 9.42 -15.22
N PHE A 115 2.52 8.89 -15.99
CA PHE A 115 2.57 7.48 -16.40
C PHE A 115 3.97 6.97 -16.11
N ASP A 116 4.10 6.12 -15.10
CA ASP A 116 5.37 5.48 -14.69
C ASP A 116 5.37 4.01 -15.08
#